data_481f97b40ab90f7fb35e54dec16cfdf7
#
_entry.id   481f97b40ab90f7fb35e54dec16cfdf7
#
_cell.length_a   1.000
_cell.length_b   1.000
_cell.length_c   1.000
_cell.angle_alpha   90.00
_cell.angle_beta   90.00
_cell.angle_gamma   90.00
#
_symmetry.space_group_name_H-M   'P 1'
#
loop_
_entity.id
_entity.type
_entity.pdbx_description
1 polymer ?
#
loop_
_entity_poly.entity_id
_entity_poly.type
_entity_poly.pdbx_seq_one_letter_code
_entity_poly.pdbx_strand_id
1 'polypeptide(L)'
;MKTKNRWRLVSAVFICTLLPSGTGCAGSEMNAAEKMDLSNHSQMDGSRSAPEKDDAGDTEDSNDISAMSGEGSRLAGSLDEYIDALIADTEWTTEYEREVLERAKANGGVSVTDYEQTWSRYKQCMLDKGYKEIILIKYPNGIYREASYRGGTEQQMAKYHNDANICMADVGAVAQVYQMQIGNPALFSNMNEAIVDCFRRNSLVPLTYTAQQYAQERIDNEYTIDRQDMEIRGCEVANGLVAGYPGDPVEELW
;
A
#
# COMPACT_ATOMS: atom_id res chain seq x y z
N MET A 1 23.64 2.36 -23.38
CA MET A 1 22.25 1.89 -23.20
C MET A 1 21.98 1.88 -21.69
N LYS A 2 21.19 2.84 -21.20
CA LYS A 2 20.83 2.94 -19.76
C LYS A 2 19.58 2.11 -19.57
N THR A 3 19.64 1.04 -18.82
CA THR A 3 18.51 0.25 -18.38
C THR A 3 17.70 1.08 -17.38
N LYS A 4 16.51 1.51 -17.78
CA LYS A 4 15.55 2.15 -16.86
C LYS A 4 14.99 1.05 -15.97
N ASN A 5 15.36 1.06 -14.69
CA ASN A 5 14.68 0.28 -13.66
C ASN A 5 13.24 0.83 -13.53
N ARG A 6 12.30 0.11 -14.06
CA ARG A 6 10.86 0.41 -13.93
C ARG A 6 10.39 -0.12 -12.57
N TRP A 7 10.28 0.75 -11.59
CA TRP A 7 9.60 0.44 -10.35
C TRP A 7 8.10 0.45 -10.60
N ARG A 8 7.51 -0.72 -10.60
CA ARG A 8 6.04 -0.86 -10.60
C ARG A 8 5.57 -0.74 -9.15
N LEU A 9 5.12 0.45 -8.75
CA LEU A 9 4.33 0.59 -7.54
C LEU A 9 2.93 0.05 -7.85
N VAL A 10 2.72 -1.22 -7.55
CA VAL A 10 1.39 -1.82 -7.57
C VAL A 10 0.71 -1.35 -6.29
N SER A 11 -0.19 -0.38 -6.38
CA SER A 11 -1.17 -0.12 -5.33
C SER A 11 -2.06 -1.36 -5.25
N ALA A 12 -1.66 -2.33 -4.43
CA ALA A 12 -2.51 -3.46 -4.12
C ALA A 12 -3.70 -2.97 -3.29
N VAL A 13 -4.83 -2.81 -3.94
CA VAL A 13 -6.11 -2.71 -3.24
C VAL A 13 -6.37 -4.08 -2.62
N PHE A 14 -5.98 -4.26 -1.37
CA PHE A 14 -6.30 -5.47 -0.62
C PHE A 14 -7.78 -5.42 -0.24
N ILE A 15 -8.56 -6.23 -0.92
CA ILE A 15 -9.97 -6.44 -0.66
C ILE A 15 -10.07 -7.63 0.30
N CYS A 16 -10.50 -7.38 1.52
CA CYS A 16 -10.73 -8.42 2.51
C CYS A 16 -12.13 -9.00 2.31
N THR A 17 -12.24 -10.21 1.74
CA THR A 17 -13.51 -10.94 1.64
C THR A 17 -13.82 -11.65 2.94
N LEU A 18 -14.98 -11.40 3.54
CA LEU A 18 -15.50 -12.16 4.68
C LEU A 18 -16.14 -13.46 4.17
N LEU A 19 -15.57 -14.60 4.55
CA LEU A 19 -16.19 -15.92 4.35
C LEU A 19 -17.35 -16.13 5.34
N PRO A 20 -18.45 -16.79 4.94
CA PRO A 20 -19.58 -17.05 5.81
C PRO A 20 -19.34 -18.32 6.64
N SER A 21 -18.67 -18.20 7.74
CA SER A 21 -18.78 -19.12 8.88
C SER A 21 -17.92 -18.61 10.03
N GLY A 22 -18.60 -18.23 11.09
CA GLY A 22 -18.16 -17.61 12.31
C GLY A 22 -16.84 -18.10 12.88
N THR A 23 -15.81 -17.37 12.60
CA THR A 23 -14.60 -17.25 13.43
C THR A 23 -13.89 -16.00 12.99
N GLY A 24 -13.48 -15.16 13.94
CA GLY A 24 -12.96 -13.82 13.72
C GLY A 24 -11.80 -13.78 12.74
N CYS A 25 -11.58 -12.61 12.17
CA CYS A 25 -10.36 -12.28 11.43
C CYS A 25 -9.14 -12.41 12.35
N ALA A 26 -8.72 -13.65 12.57
CA ALA A 26 -7.36 -13.95 12.95
C ALA A 26 -6.52 -13.71 11.70
N GLY A 27 -5.44 -12.94 11.82
CA GLY A 27 -4.51 -12.73 10.73
C GLY A 27 -4.21 -14.04 10.04
N SER A 28 -4.28 -14.06 8.71
CA SER A 28 -3.86 -15.23 7.95
C SER A 28 -2.40 -15.48 8.25
N GLU A 29 -2.14 -16.41 9.17
CA GLU A 29 -0.87 -17.11 9.22
C GLU A 29 -0.67 -17.72 7.83
N MET A 30 0.18 -17.10 7.03
CA MET A 30 0.77 -17.80 5.90
C MET A 30 1.66 -18.87 6.49
N ASN A 31 1.11 -20.08 6.60
CA ASN A 31 1.86 -21.26 6.91
C ASN A 31 3.05 -21.36 5.94
N ALA A 32 4.26 -21.45 6.50
CA ALA A 32 5.52 -21.61 5.79
C ALA A 32 5.62 -22.92 4.96
N ALA A 33 4.52 -23.54 4.63
CA ALA A 33 4.42 -24.82 3.92
C ALA A 33 3.86 -24.71 2.49
N GLU A 34 3.43 -23.54 2.03
CA GLU A 34 2.99 -23.37 0.64
C GLU A 34 4.02 -22.60 -0.18
N LYS A 35 5.24 -23.16 -0.23
CA LYS A 35 6.18 -22.91 -1.33
C LYS A 35 5.53 -23.46 -2.61
N MET A 36 4.82 -22.63 -3.34
CA MET A 36 4.55 -22.93 -4.74
C MET A 36 5.88 -22.89 -5.51
N ASP A 37 6.27 -24.09 -5.90
CA ASP A 37 7.32 -24.43 -6.84
C ASP A 37 7.08 -23.74 -8.19
N LEU A 38 7.78 -22.65 -8.46
CA LEU A 38 7.87 -22.00 -9.77
C LEU A 38 9.27 -22.24 -10.37
N SER A 39 9.76 -23.48 -10.27
CA SER A 39 10.90 -23.94 -11.05
C SER A 39 10.49 -25.09 -11.96
N ASN A 40 10.01 -24.77 -13.15
CA ASN A 40 10.28 -25.64 -14.31
C ASN A 40 10.03 -24.88 -15.61
N HIS A 41 11.06 -24.50 -16.30
CA HIS A 41 11.41 -24.80 -17.70
C HIS A 41 12.61 -23.98 -18.14
N SER A 42 13.76 -24.58 -18.20
CA SER A 42 14.54 -24.79 -19.42
C SER A 42 15.87 -25.43 -19.09
N GLN A 43 15.95 -26.71 -19.35
CA GLN A 43 17.23 -27.38 -19.57
C GLN A 43 17.80 -26.92 -20.91
N MET A 44 19.07 -26.52 -20.92
CA MET A 44 19.98 -26.86 -22.00
C MET A 44 21.39 -27.06 -21.47
N ASP A 45 21.86 -28.21 -21.80
CA ASP A 45 23.08 -28.94 -21.62
C ASP A 45 24.36 -28.16 -21.99
N GLY A 46 25.47 -28.40 -21.32
CA GLY A 46 26.79 -27.84 -21.69
C GLY A 46 27.88 -28.10 -20.67
N SER A 47 28.31 -29.36 -20.57
CA SER A 47 29.51 -29.83 -19.90
C SER A 47 30.76 -28.97 -20.13
N ARG A 48 31.52 -28.62 -19.05
CA ARG A 48 32.99 -28.75 -18.99
C ARG A 48 33.59 -28.46 -17.59
N SER A 49 34.29 -29.44 -17.11
CA SER A 49 35.41 -29.61 -16.18
C SER A 49 35.97 -28.42 -15.39
N ALA A 50 36.21 -28.71 -14.09
CA ALA A 50 36.97 -27.98 -13.08
C ALA A 50 38.46 -27.79 -13.40
N PRO A 51 39.17 -26.93 -12.64
CA PRO A 51 39.89 -27.46 -11.50
C PRO A 51 39.78 -26.63 -10.20
N GLU A 52 39.99 -27.36 -9.11
CA GLU A 52 40.13 -26.92 -7.72
C GLU A 52 41.23 -25.87 -7.52
N LYS A 53 41.02 -24.96 -6.55
CA LYS A 53 42.04 -24.57 -5.57
C LYS A 53 41.40 -23.95 -4.33
N ASP A 54 41.86 -24.48 -3.19
CA ASP A 54 41.56 -24.08 -1.83
C ASP A 54 41.91 -22.61 -1.58
N ASP A 55 41.09 -21.91 -0.82
CA ASP A 55 41.54 -21.09 0.30
C ASP A 55 40.41 -20.85 1.30
N ALA A 56 40.71 -21.07 2.58
CA ALA A 56 39.85 -20.95 3.71
C ALA A 56 39.69 -19.46 4.07
N GLY A 57 38.42 -19.01 4.22
CA GLY A 57 38.10 -17.71 4.76
C GLY A 57 36.70 -17.77 5.33
N ASP A 58 36.61 -18.06 6.66
CA ASP A 58 35.39 -17.86 7.45
C ASP A 58 34.92 -16.41 7.33
N THR A 59 33.84 -16.19 6.62
CA THR A 59 33.01 -14.99 6.80
C THR A 59 31.62 -15.45 7.14
N GLU A 60 31.26 -15.20 8.39
CA GLU A 60 29.90 -15.35 8.91
C GLU A 60 28.93 -14.61 7.96
N ASP A 61 28.13 -15.37 7.23
CA ASP A 61 27.03 -14.90 6.41
C ASP A 61 25.88 -14.51 7.34
N SER A 62 26.05 -13.36 8.00
CA SER A 62 24.92 -12.68 8.64
C SER A 62 24.02 -12.26 7.50
N ASN A 63 22.93 -12.99 7.30
CA ASN A 63 21.80 -12.62 6.46
C ASN A 63 21.36 -11.21 6.83
N ASP A 64 21.93 -10.23 6.14
CA ASP A 64 21.67 -8.83 6.33
C ASP A 64 20.32 -8.48 5.71
N ILE A 65 19.25 -8.68 6.51
CA ILE A 65 17.90 -8.19 6.21
C ILE A 65 17.92 -6.66 5.99
N SER A 66 18.96 -5.97 6.47
CA SER A 66 19.20 -4.54 6.23
C SER A 66 19.44 -4.19 4.76
N ALA A 67 19.86 -5.13 3.93
CA ALA A 67 20.15 -4.88 2.50
C ALA A 67 18.87 -4.72 1.65
N MET A 68 17.70 -5.11 2.14
CA MET A 68 16.41 -4.96 1.43
C MET A 68 15.65 -3.67 1.77
N SER A 69 16.04 -2.95 2.81
CA SER A 69 15.47 -1.66 3.19
C SER A 69 16.61 -0.64 3.27
N GLY A 70 16.81 0.14 2.22
CA GLY A 70 17.70 1.30 2.29
C GLY A 70 17.16 2.26 3.34
N GLU A 71 17.58 2.10 4.60
CA GLU A 71 17.20 2.97 5.70
C GLU A 71 17.49 4.43 5.31
N GLY A 72 16.47 5.30 5.39
CA GLY A 72 16.56 6.68 4.91
C GLY A 72 16.43 6.87 3.40
N SER A 73 16.23 5.84 2.59
CA SER A 73 15.96 5.96 1.16
C SER A 73 14.63 6.68 0.90
N ARG A 74 14.59 7.51 -0.15
CA ARG A 74 13.43 8.32 -0.49
C ARG A 74 12.86 7.96 -1.85
N LEU A 75 11.55 8.11 -2.00
CA LEU A 75 10.82 7.90 -3.26
C LEU A 75 11.15 8.99 -4.29
N ALA A 76 11.36 10.23 -3.83
CA ALA A 76 11.76 11.38 -4.62
C ALA A 76 12.49 12.40 -3.73
N GLY A 77 13.15 13.38 -4.32
CA GLY A 77 13.81 14.45 -3.57
C GLY A 77 12.85 15.50 -3.01
N SER A 78 11.65 15.60 -3.60
CA SER A 78 10.58 16.51 -3.15
C SER A 78 9.20 15.99 -3.55
N LEU A 79 8.14 16.57 -2.95
CA LEU A 79 6.77 16.29 -3.36
C LEU A 79 6.52 16.68 -4.82
N ASP A 80 7.11 17.78 -5.28
CA ASP A 80 6.98 18.23 -6.67
C ASP A 80 7.60 17.22 -7.65
N GLU A 81 8.79 16.68 -7.34
CA GLU A 81 9.40 15.61 -8.15
C GLU A 81 8.55 14.36 -8.16
N TYR A 82 7.94 14.03 -7.03
CA TYR A 82 7.03 12.90 -6.92
C TYR A 82 5.78 13.08 -7.79
N ILE A 83 5.18 14.28 -7.76
CA ILE A 83 4.04 14.65 -8.61
C ILE A 83 4.45 14.63 -10.09
N ASP A 84 5.61 15.17 -10.45
CA ASP A 84 6.11 15.17 -11.83
C ASP A 84 6.26 13.74 -12.39
N ALA A 85 6.72 12.80 -11.55
CA ALA A 85 6.83 11.40 -11.95
C ALA A 85 5.45 10.77 -12.25
N LEU A 86 4.42 11.12 -11.46
CA LEU A 86 3.06 10.65 -11.69
C LEU A 86 2.44 11.28 -12.94
N ILE A 87 2.62 12.59 -13.15
CA ILE A 87 2.13 13.28 -14.35
C ILE A 87 2.77 12.71 -15.63
N ALA A 88 4.04 12.34 -15.57
CA ALA A 88 4.77 11.77 -16.69
C ALA A 88 4.34 10.32 -17.03
N ASP A 89 3.69 9.62 -16.11
CA ASP A 89 3.19 8.27 -16.33
C ASP A 89 1.79 8.30 -16.98
N THR A 90 1.78 8.50 -18.29
CA THR A 90 0.54 8.61 -19.08
C THR A 90 -0.20 7.27 -19.26
N GLU A 91 0.39 6.16 -18.85
CA GLU A 91 -0.24 4.85 -18.88
C GLU A 91 -1.20 4.67 -17.69
N TRP A 92 -0.86 5.28 -16.54
CA TRP A 92 -1.57 5.08 -15.27
C TRP A 92 -2.30 6.32 -14.75
N THR A 93 -1.88 7.52 -15.15
CA THR A 93 -2.49 8.77 -14.71
C THR A 93 -3.48 9.28 -15.73
N THR A 94 -4.75 9.37 -15.36
CA THR A 94 -5.81 9.88 -16.23
C THR A 94 -5.65 11.39 -16.50
N GLU A 95 -6.37 11.90 -17.48
CA GLU A 95 -6.36 13.34 -17.77
C GLU A 95 -6.93 14.14 -16.60
N TYR A 96 -8.00 13.65 -15.96
CA TYR A 96 -8.56 14.26 -14.75
C TYR A 96 -7.54 14.34 -13.61
N GLU A 97 -6.87 13.23 -13.32
CA GLU A 97 -5.85 13.19 -12.28
C GLU A 97 -4.69 14.16 -12.60
N ARG A 98 -4.27 14.20 -13.86
CA ARG A 98 -3.20 15.10 -14.31
C ARG A 98 -3.58 16.56 -14.06
N GLU A 99 -4.80 16.99 -14.41
CA GLU A 99 -5.28 18.34 -14.12
C GLU A 99 -5.27 18.66 -12.62
N VAL A 100 -5.67 17.72 -11.77
CA VAL A 100 -5.63 17.86 -10.31
C VAL A 100 -4.18 17.97 -9.82
N LEU A 101 -3.28 17.11 -10.32
CA LEU A 101 -1.87 17.08 -9.94
C LEU A 101 -1.11 18.33 -10.39
N GLU A 102 -1.41 18.89 -11.55
CA GLU A 102 -0.86 20.19 -11.99
C GLU A 102 -1.29 21.33 -11.06
N ARG A 103 -2.56 21.35 -10.64
CA ARG A 103 -3.02 22.32 -9.62
C ARG A 103 -2.34 22.07 -8.27
N ALA A 104 -2.18 20.83 -7.87
CA ALA A 104 -1.50 20.46 -6.63
C ALA A 104 -0.05 20.97 -6.62
N LYS A 105 0.68 20.79 -7.71
CA LYS A 105 2.04 21.31 -7.86
C LYS A 105 2.09 22.83 -7.72
N ALA A 106 1.15 23.55 -8.32
CA ALA A 106 1.09 25.03 -8.21
C ALA A 106 0.76 25.52 -6.79
N ASN A 107 0.09 24.69 -5.96
CA ASN A 107 -0.39 25.04 -4.63
C ASN A 107 0.37 24.36 -3.48
N GLY A 108 1.42 23.59 -3.76
CA GLY A 108 2.24 22.88 -2.77
C GLY A 108 1.59 21.61 -2.23
N GLY A 109 0.67 21.01 -3.00
CA GLY A 109 0.03 19.72 -2.69
C GLY A 109 -1.43 19.67 -3.11
N VAL A 110 -2.01 18.47 -3.03
CA VAL A 110 -3.43 18.23 -3.29
C VAL A 110 -4.28 18.88 -2.19
N SER A 111 -5.26 19.68 -2.58
CA SER A 111 -6.19 20.29 -1.63
C SER A 111 -7.16 19.25 -1.05
N VAL A 112 -7.68 19.50 0.16
CA VAL A 112 -8.75 18.68 0.77
C VAL A 112 -9.95 18.60 -0.18
N THR A 113 -10.31 19.71 -0.82
CA THR A 113 -11.45 19.80 -1.76
C THR A 113 -11.23 18.90 -2.98
N ASP A 114 -10.06 18.96 -3.63
CA ASP A 114 -9.76 18.10 -4.78
C ASP A 114 -9.77 16.62 -4.37
N TYR A 115 -9.19 16.30 -3.21
CA TYR A 115 -9.17 14.95 -2.67
C TYR A 115 -10.58 14.40 -2.38
N GLU A 116 -11.43 15.17 -1.70
CA GLU A 116 -12.81 14.78 -1.39
C GLU A 116 -13.67 14.67 -2.67
N GLN A 117 -13.45 15.56 -3.64
CA GLN A 117 -14.12 15.49 -4.92
C GLN A 117 -13.75 14.23 -5.69
N THR A 118 -12.48 13.85 -5.66
CA THR A 118 -11.97 12.63 -6.31
C THR A 118 -12.66 11.39 -5.73
N TRP A 119 -12.76 11.26 -4.41
CA TRP A 119 -13.47 10.15 -3.76
C TRP A 119 -15.00 10.20 -4.01
N SER A 120 -15.57 11.38 -4.12
CA SER A 120 -16.99 11.53 -4.49
C SER A 120 -17.28 11.02 -5.90
N ARG A 121 -16.35 11.23 -6.84
CA ARG A 121 -16.43 10.66 -8.20
C ARG A 121 -16.37 9.14 -8.18
N TYR A 122 -15.47 8.56 -7.40
CA TYR A 122 -15.41 7.11 -7.21
C TYR A 122 -16.75 6.56 -6.72
N LYS A 123 -17.25 7.10 -5.62
CA LYS A 123 -18.54 6.68 -5.03
C LYS A 123 -19.67 6.78 -6.04
N GLN A 124 -19.77 7.88 -6.78
CA GLN A 124 -20.82 8.05 -7.79
C GLN A 124 -20.68 7.04 -8.93
N CYS A 125 -19.44 6.82 -9.42
CA CYS A 125 -19.17 5.81 -10.45
C CYS A 125 -19.63 4.41 -10.02
N MET A 126 -19.35 4.00 -8.79
CA MET A 126 -19.78 2.70 -8.27
C MET A 126 -21.30 2.62 -8.13
N LEU A 127 -21.97 3.68 -7.68
CA LEU A 127 -23.44 3.74 -7.62
C LEU A 127 -24.05 3.65 -9.02
N ASP A 128 -23.47 4.29 -10.02
CA ASP A 128 -23.92 4.23 -11.43
C ASP A 128 -23.73 2.82 -12.04
N LYS A 129 -22.78 2.02 -11.50
CA LYS A 129 -22.60 0.59 -11.83
C LYS A 129 -23.66 -0.32 -11.19
N GLY A 130 -24.49 0.23 -10.31
CA GLY A 130 -25.63 -0.46 -9.68
C GLY A 130 -25.34 -1.04 -8.30
N TYR A 131 -24.24 -0.67 -7.66
CA TYR A 131 -23.98 -1.03 -6.26
C TYR A 131 -24.88 -0.21 -5.33
N LYS A 132 -25.39 -0.82 -4.26
CA LYS A 132 -26.38 -0.18 -3.38
C LYS A 132 -25.76 0.89 -2.49
N GLU A 133 -24.58 0.62 -2.01
CA GLU A 133 -23.91 1.48 -1.04
C GLU A 133 -22.39 1.37 -1.19
N ILE A 134 -21.72 2.51 -1.12
CA ILE A 134 -20.28 2.62 -1.00
C ILE A 134 -19.98 3.45 0.23
N ILE A 135 -19.33 2.85 1.23
CA ILE A 135 -19.01 3.47 2.50
C ILE A 135 -17.54 3.88 2.49
N LEU A 136 -17.30 5.18 2.55
CA LEU A 136 -15.94 5.72 2.69
C LEU A 136 -15.67 6.02 4.16
N ILE A 137 -14.78 5.25 4.78
CA ILE A 137 -14.29 5.50 6.15
C ILE A 137 -13.35 6.69 6.08
N LYS A 138 -13.65 7.75 6.82
CA LYS A 138 -12.78 8.92 6.98
C LYS A 138 -11.98 8.78 8.28
N TYR A 139 -10.66 8.74 8.15
CA TYR A 139 -9.76 8.72 9.31
C TYR A 139 -9.53 10.14 9.86
N PRO A 140 -9.07 10.30 11.13
CA PRO A 140 -8.85 11.62 11.73
C PRO A 140 -7.89 12.51 10.94
N ASN A 141 -6.90 11.93 10.27
CA ASN A 141 -5.96 12.64 9.40
C ASN A 141 -6.55 13.06 8.04
N GLY A 142 -7.86 12.82 7.81
CA GLY A 142 -8.58 13.19 6.59
C GLY A 142 -8.47 12.17 5.45
N ILE A 143 -7.71 11.10 5.60
CA ILE A 143 -7.61 10.04 4.58
C ILE A 143 -8.92 9.27 4.50
N TYR A 144 -9.36 8.99 3.29
CA TYR A 144 -10.49 8.10 3.01
C TYR A 144 -10.02 6.71 2.62
N ARG A 145 -10.85 5.75 2.96
CA ARG A 145 -10.77 4.39 2.49
C ARG A 145 -12.16 3.79 2.34
N GLU A 146 -12.36 2.98 1.30
CA GLU A 146 -13.57 2.17 1.17
C GLU A 146 -13.63 1.11 2.28
N ALA A 147 -14.82 0.90 2.84
CA ALA A 147 -15.07 -0.10 3.86
C ALA A 147 -14.91 -1.51 3.28
N SER A 148 -14.78 -2.50 4.16
CA SER A 148 -14.90 -3.89 3.75
C SER A 148 -16.33 -4.16 3.24
N TYR A 149 -16.48 -5.13 2.36
CA TYR A 149 -17.78 -5.49 1.82
C TYR A 149 -18.10 -6.95 2.06
N ARG A 150 -19.39 -7.27 2.08
CA ARG A 150 -19.84 -8.65 2.13
C ARG A 150 -19.68 -9.30 0.77
N GLY A 151 -18.95 -10.41 0.72
CA GLY A 151 -18.72 -11.15 -0.52
C GLY A 151 -20.02 -11.65 -1.17
N GLY A 152 -19.96 -11.85 -2.47
CA GLY A 152 -21.02 -12.41 -3.29
C GLY A 152 -20.59 -13.72 -3.96
N THR A 153 -21.30 -14.11 -5.03
CA THR A 153 -20.88 -15.19 -5.92
C THR A 153 -19.58 -14.81 -6.64
N GLU A 154 -18.84 -15.78 -7.16
CA GLU A 154 -17.62 -15.54 -7.95
C GLU A 154 -17.85 -14.56 -9.10
N GLN A 155 -18.97 -14.69 -9.81
CA GLN A 155 -19.33 -13.78 -10.90
C GLN A 155 -19.60 -12.35 -10.41
N GLN A 156 -20.27 -12.20 -9.26
CA GLN A 156 -20.50 -10.88 -8.64
C GLN A 156 -19.18 -10.25 -8.21
N MET A 157 -18.29 -11.02 -7.60
CA MET A 157 -16.98 -10.54 -7.18
C MET A 157 -16.11 -10.12 -8.36
N ALA A 158 -16.09 -10.92 -9.44
CA ALA A 158 -15.37 -10.57 -10.65
C ALA A 158 -15.89 -9.26 -11.26
N LYS A 159 -17.22 -9.07 -11.29
CA LYS A 159 -17.83 -7.81 -11.72
C LYS A 159 -17.41 -6.64 -10.83
N TYR A 160 -17.48 -6.80 -9.51
CA TYR A 160 -17.11 -5.74 -8.57
C TYR A 160 -15.66 -5.32 -8.75
N HIS A 161 -14.72 -6.26 -8.81
CA HIS A 161 -13.31 -5.93 -8.98
C HIS A 161 -13.04 -5.18 -10.29
N ASN A 162 -13.70 -5.59 -11.39
CA ASN A 162 -13.57 -4.89 -12.66
C ASN A 162 -14.14 -3.46 -12.58
N ASP A 163 -15.32 -3.29 -12.00
CA ASP A 163 -15.97 -1.99 -11.88
C ASP A 163 -15.21 -1.07 -10.92
N ALA A 164 -14.74 -1.59 -9.78
CA ALA A 164 -13.90 -0.86 -8.83
C ALA A 164 -12.61 -0.37 -9.48
N ASN A 165 -11.92 -1.22 -10.27
CA ASN A 165 -10.73 -0.82 -11.01
C ASN A 165 -11.02 0.32 -12.00
N ILE A 166 -12.15 0.25 -12.72
CA ILE A 166 -12.54 1.32 -13.66
C ILE A 166 -12.82 2.61 -12.91
N CYS A 167 -13.59 2.54 -11.81
CA CYS A 167 -13.97 3.72 -11.04
C CYS A 167 -12.80 4.33 -10.26
N MET A 168 -11.82 3.51 -9.86
CA MET A 168 -10.63 3.94 -9.13
C MET A 168 -9.60 4.64 -10.05
N ALA A 169 -9.75 4.55 -11.35
CA ALA A 169 -8.80 5.12 -12.31
C ALA A 169 -8.60 6.64 -12.13
N ASP A 170 -9.64 7.38 -11.72
CA ASP A 170 -9.56 8.83 -11.45
C ASP A 170 -9.12 9.16 -10.01
N VAL A 171 -8.82 8.15 -9.18
CA VAL A 171 -8.52 8.33 -7.74
C VAL A 171 -7.05 8.08 -7.42
N GLY A 172 -6.45 7.11 -8.07
CA GLY A 172 -5.18 6.50 -7.66
C GLY A 172 -4.06 7.51 -7.44
N ALA A 173 -3.71 8.29 -8.46
CA ALA A 173 -2.60 9.23 -8.38
C ALA A 173 -2.89 10.43 -7.45
N VAL A 174 -4.12 10.95 -7.46
CA VAL A 174 -4.53 12.05 -6.57
C VAL A 174 -4.50 11.61 -5.10
N ALA A 175 -5.09 10.43 -4.79
CA ALA A 175 -5.09 9.89 -3.45
C ALA A 175 -3.66 9.58 -2.97
N GLN A 176 -2.81 9.06 -3.84
CA GLN A 176 -1.42 8.74 -3.53
C GLN A 176 -0.64 10.00 -3.13
N VAL A 177 -0.77 11.11 -3.86
CA VAL A 177 -0.13 12.39 -3.49
C VAL A 177 -0.68 12.91 -2.17
N TYR A 178 -2.00 12.88 -1.97
CA TYR A 178 -2.61 13.33 -0.72
C TYR A 178 -2.14 12.48 0.48
N GLN A 179 -2.04 11.16 0.32
CA GLN A 179 -1.51 10.25 1.34
C GLN A 179 -0.04 10.56 1.66
N MET A 180 0.79 10.82 0.63
CA MET A 180 2.20 11.21 0.82
C MET A 180 2.32 12.48 1.64
N GLN A 181 1.61 13.54 1.28
CA GLN A 181 1.73 14.82 2.00
C GLN A 181 1.25 14.75 3.46
N ILE A 182 0.30 13.87 3.78
CA ILE A 182 -0.22 13.70 5.13
C ILE A 182 0.59 12.67 5.93
N GLY A 183 0.77 11.48 5.37
CA GLY A 183 1.35 10.32 6.06
C GLY A 183 2.87 10.21 5.98
N ASN A 184 3.44 10.64 4.85
CA ASN A 184 4.86 10.46 4.54
C ASN A 184 5.50 11.69 3.88
N PRO A 185 5.44 12.89 4.50
CA PRO A 185 6.00 14.11 3.89
C PRO A 185 7.52 14.05 3.70
N ALA A 186 8.20 13.15 4.41
CA ALA A 186 9.63 12.87 4.21
C ALA A 186 9.90 11.97 3.00
N LEU A 187 8.86 11.42 2.36
CA LEU A 187 8.93 10.55 1.19
C LEU A 187 9.79 9.29 1.41
N PHE A 188 9.80 8.74 2.61
CA PHE A 188 10.51 7.49 2.88
C PHE A 188 10.03 6.39 1.93
N SER A 189 10.97 5.64 1.36
CA SER A 189 10.66 4.47 0.54
C SER A 189 10.31 3.23 1.38
N ASN A 190 10.76 3.20 2.64
CA ASN A 190 10.43 2.15 3.58
C ASN A 190 9.11 2.48 4.30
N MET A 191 8.12 1.61 4.14
CA MET A 191 6.78 1.79 4.72
C MET A 191 6.81 1.87 6.26
N ASN A 192 7.64 1.07 6.94
CA ASN A 192 7.71 1.10 8.40
C ASN A 192 8.32 2.41 8.91
N GLU A 193 9.32 2.96 8.20
CA GLU A 193 9.88 4.29 8.50
C GLU A 193 8.81 5.38 8.34
N ALA A 194 8.06 5.36 7.25
CA ALA A 194 6.99 6.31 6.98
C ALA A 194 5.88 6.24 8.03
N ILE A 195 5.42 5.04 8.40
CA ILE A 195 4.39 4.84 9.42
C ILE A 195 4.88 5.33 10.80
N VAL A 196 6.10 4.95 11.21
CA VAL A 196 6.64 5.36 12.52
C VAL A 196 6.94 6.85 12.57
N ASP A 197 7.39 7.46 11.46
CA ASP A 197 7.50 8.91 11.35
C ASP A 197 6.14 9.59 11.56
N CYS A 198 5.08 9.09 10.93
CA CYS A 198 3.71 9.58 11.13
C CYS A 198 3.27 9.44 12.60
N PHE A 199 3.49 8.30 13.23
CA PHE A 199 3.19 8.10 14.64
C PHE A 199 3.89 9.11 15.54
N ARG A 200 5.19 9.34 15.33
CA ARG A 200 6.00 10.27 16.13
C ARG A 200 5.56 11.73 15.91
N ARG A 201 5.30 12.13 14.67
CA ARG A 201 4.84 13.49 14.35
C ARG A 201 3.50 13.82 15.01
N ASN A 202 2.64 12.81 15.17
CA ASN A 202 1.34 12.93 15.82
C ASN A 202 1.39 12.59 17.32
N SER A 203 2.57 12.36 17.91
CA SER A 203 2.75 12.03 19.32
C SER A 203 2.00 10.77 19.78
N LEU A 204 1.77 9.82 18.89
CA LEU A 204 1.07 8.57 19.15
C LEU A 204 1.98 7.52 19.80
N VAL A 205 3.28 7.68 19.65
CA VAL A 205 4.32 6.84 20.25
C VAL A 205 5.47 7.67 20.78
N PRO A 206 6.27 7.14 21.74
CA PRO A 206 7.51 7.79 22.17
C PRO A 206 8.49 7.98 21.01
N LEU A 207 9.33 9.01 21.08
CA LEU A 207 10.37 9.24 20.05
C LEU A 207 11.38 8.10 19.92
N THR A 208 11.47 7.25 20.97
CA THR A 208 12.32 6.05 20.98
C THR A 208 11.71 4.85 20.27
N TYR A 209 10.42 4.88 19.92
CA TYR A 209 9.76 3.81 19.16
C TYR A 209 10.31 3.79 17.73
N THR A 210 10.83 2.67 17.24
CA THR A 210 11.59 2.60 15.99
C THR A 210 10.85 1.86 14.87
N ALA A 211 11.22 2.12 13.61
CA ALA A 211 10.70 1.39 12.46
C ALA A 211 11.02 -0.11 12.53
N GLN A 212 12.19 -0.47 13.07
CA GLN A 212 12.56 -1.85 13.28
C GLN A 212 11.69 -2.52 14.35
N GLN A 213 11.42 -1.82 15.46
CA GLN A 213 10.50 -2.31 16.48
C GLN A 213 9.11 -2.56 15.90
N TYR A 214 8.56 -1.59 15.17
CA TYR A 214 7.26 -1.73 14.51
C TYR A 214 7.23 -2.89 13.50
N ALA A 215 8.30 -3.06 12.71
CA ALA A 215 8.43 -4.19 11.79
C ALA A 215 8.41 -5.53 12.52
N GLN A 216 9.10 -5.63 13.66
CA GLN A 216 9.13 -6.85 14.46
C GLN A 216 7.76 -7.14 15.10
N GLU A 217 7.10 -6.12 15.67
CA GLU A 217 5.75 -6.24 16.23
C GLU A 217 4.73 -6.73 15.18
N ARG A 218 4.89 -6.31 13.93
CA ARG A 218 4.07 -6.80 12.81
C ARG A 218 4.34 -8.27 12.46
N ILE A 219 5.60 -8.71 12.51
CA ILE A 219 5.98 -10.10 12.24
C ILE A 219 5.44 -11.01 13.34
N ASP A 220 5.60 -10.58 14.60
CA ASP A 220 5.19 -11.36 15.76
C ASP A 220 3.67 -11.28 16.01
N ASN A 221 2.99 -10.33 15.36
CA ASN A 221 1.60 -9.95 15.61
C ASN A 221 1.33 -9.59 17.09
N GLU A 222 2.35 -9.03 17.76
CA GLU A 222 2.31 -8.58 19.15
C GLU A 222 2.69 -7.11 19.21
N TYR A 223 1.70 -6.24 19.40
CA TYR A 223 1.89 -4.80 19.34
C TYR A 223 1.89 -4.15 20.71
N THR A 224 2.81 -3.20 20.92
CA THR A 224 2.83 -2.32 22.10
C THR A 224 1.91 -1.10 21.94
N ILE A 225 1.35 -0.90 20.75
CA ILE A 225 0.40 0.16 20.39
C ILE A 225 -1.01 -0.41 20.22
N ASP A 226 -2.03 0.42 20.47
CA ASP A 226 -3.42 0.05 20.17
C ASP A 226 -3.73 0.27 18.69
N ARG A 227 -3.68 -0.81 17.89
CA ARG A 227 -3.98 -0.75 16.47
C ARG A 227 -5.47 -0.54 16.12
N GLN A 228 -6.37 -0.53 17.12
CA GLN A 228 -7.77 -0.15 16.90
C GLN A 228 -7.96 1.37 17.01
N ASP A 229 -7.01 2.08 17.61
CA ASP A 229 -7.02 3.54 17.66
C ASP A 229 -7.02 4.13 16.23
N MET A 230 -8.01 4.98 15.95
CA MET A 230 -8.22 5.56 14.64
C MET A 230 -7.09 6.50 14.20
N GLU A 231 -6.34 7.11 15.12
CA GLU A 231 -5.16 7.92 14.80
C GLU A 231 -3.99 7.04 14.35
N ILE A 232 -3.76 5.90 15.03
CA ILE A 232 -2.80 4.87 14.63
C ILE A 232 -3.17 4.35 13.25
N ARG A 233 -4.43 3.94 13.06
CA ARG A 233 -4.95 3.45 11.78
C ARG A 233 -4.84 4.50 10.67
N GLY A 234 -5.04 5.77 10.99
CA GLY A 234 -4.89 6.88 10.04
C GLY A 234 -3.46 6.96 9.49
N CYS A 235 -2.44 6.81 10.33
CA CYS A 235 -1.05 6.75 9.89
C CYS A 235 -0.74 5.49 9.07
N GLU A 236 -1.25 4.34 9.48
CA GLU A 236 -1.09 3.08 8.74
C GLU A 236 -1.71 3.18 7.33
N VAL A 237 -2.96 3.64 7.25
CA VAL A 237 -3.69 3.78 5.98
C VAL A 237 -3.06 4.80 5.04
N ALA A 238 -2.59 5.94 5.58
CA ALA A 238 -1.87 6.94 4.80
C ALA A 238 -0.58 6.42 4.16
N ASN A 239 -0.04 5.33 4.70
CA ASN A 239 1.16 4.66 4.19
C ASN A 239 0.87 3.29 3.55
N GLY A 240 -0.39 3.05 3.16
CA GLY A 240 -0.79 1.87 2.40
C GLY A 240 -0.98 0.59 3.22
N LEU A 241 -0.86 0.65 4.55
CA LEU A 241 -1.14 -0.48 5.43
C LEU A 241 -2.60 -0.44 5.90
N VAL A 242 -3.32 -1.48 5.57
CA VAL A 242 -4.74 -1.55 5.81
C VAL A 242 -5.09 -2.76 6.64
N ALA A 243 -5.87 -2.58 7.71
CA ALA A 243 -6.46 -3.62 8.53
C ALA A 243 -7.94 -3.33 8.77
N GLY A 244 -8.77 -4.39 8.77
CA GLY A 244 -10.15 -4.33 9.21
C GLY A 244 -10.25 -4.81 10.66
N TYR A 245 -11.19 -4.25 11.42
CA TYR A 245 -11.42 -4.58 12.81
C TYR A 245 -12.89 -4.90 13.07
N PRO A 246 -13.20 -5.71 14.11
CA PRO A 246 -14.58 -5.89 14.54
C PRO A 246 -15.22 -4.54 14.86
N GLY A 247 -16.37 -4.25 14.26
CA GLY A 247 -17.07 -2.97 14.42
C GLY A 247 -16.84 -1.97 13.28
N ASP A 248 -15.90 -2.23 12.38
CA ASP A 248 -15.80 -1.46 11.15
C ASP A 248 -17.08 -1.64 10.31
N PRO A 249 -17.52 -0.62 9.57
CA PRO A 249 -18.65 -0.75 8.66
C PRO A 249 -18.37 -1.77 7.56
N VAL A 250 -19.41 -2.48 7.14
CA VAL A 250 -19.36 -3.48 6.07
C VAL A 250 -20.44 -3.14 5.04
N GLU A 251 -20.05 -3.04 3.79
CA GLU A 251 -20.94 -2.70 2.68
C GLU A 251 -21.80 -3.91 2.26
N GLU A 252 -23.04 -3.63 1.93
CA GLU A 252 -23.96 -4.54 1.27
C GLU A 252 -24.06 -4.17 -0.21
N LEU A 253 -23.18 -4.75 -1.02
CA LEU A 253 -23.02 -4.37 -2.44
C LEU A 253 -24.18 -4.79 -3.33
N TRP A 254 -24.91 -5.87 -2.97
CA TRP A 254 -25.96 -6.52 -3.80
C TRP A 254 -27.36 -6.32 -3.25
#